data_de504c8fe4be6015ddd85e01a7472ea8
#
_entry.id   de504c8fe4be6015ddd85e01a7472ea8
#
_cell.length_a   1.000
_cell.length_b   1.000
_cell.length_c   1.000
_cell.angle_alpha   90.00
_cell.angle_beta   90.00
_cell.angle_gamma   90.00
#
_symmetry.space_group_name_H-M   'P 1'
#
loop_
_entity.id
_entity.type
_entity.pdbx_description
1 polymer ?
#
loop_
_entity_poly.entity_id
_entity_poly.type
_entity_poly.pdbx_seq_one_letter_code
_entity_poly.pdbx_strand_id
1 'polypeptide(L)'
;MRLRPLGLATAAGTVILCATTLAAAYGDSPRRAREGTVAAADLLAKLTSCERLSDGLYRTDAESAATVPVCGLKGAVFWKADLDVDCDGQRTANCNQDRDPWYQDDTAYHQSDGKPLRADTLPYVVVPGKSDLWDHTAAGIGGGGVVAVIHGDQVEYAVVGDTGPKEIIGEASYATAEALGIDPDPATGGAESGVAYILFKDSRVSPIESHSAAVALGDRLARQFLAEN
;
A
#
# COMPACT_ATOMS: atom_id res chain seq x y z
N MET A 1 -4.22 -50.20 -87.98
CA MET A 1 -4.62 -48.93 -87.43
C MET A 1 -5.18 -49.19 -86.05
N ARG A 2 -4.36 -49.00 -84.99
CA ARG A 2 -4.73 -49.38 -83.60
C ARG A 2 -4.82 -48.10 -82.79
N LEU A 3 -5.99 -47.80 -82.29
CA LEU A 3 -6.24 -46.67 -81.34
C LEU A 3 -5.89 -47.10 -79.93
N ARG A 4 -5.12 -46.32 -79.26
CA ARG A 4 -4.82 -46.48 -77.85
C ARG A 4 -5.73 -45.54 -77.01
N PRO A 5 -6.30 -45.97 -75.84
CA PRO A 5 -7.05 -45.08 -75.03
C PRO A 5 -6.12 -44.28 -74.06
N LEU A 6 -6.42 -42.99 -73.92
CA LEU A 6 -5.85 -42.11 -72.93
C LEU A 6 -6.41 -42.44 -71.52
N GLY A 7 -5.53 -42.71 -70.56
CA GLY A 7 -5.89 -42.83 -69.18
C GLY A 7 -5.95 -41.45 -68.51
N LEU A 8 -7.06 -41.15 -67.89
CA LEU A 8 -7.25 -39.96 -67.03
C LEU A 8 -6.71 -40.25 -65.62
N ALA A 9 -5.70 -39.51 -65.24
CA ALA A 9 -5.19 -39.55 -63.88
C ALA A 9 -5.89 -38.46 -63.05
N THR A 10 -6.69 -38.87 -62.05
CA THR A 10 -7.29 -37.97 -61.06
C THR A 10 -6.33 -37.78 -59.96
N ALA A 11 -5.80 -36.57 -59.80
CA ALA A 11 -5.00 -36.17 -58.66
C ALA A 11 -5.94 -35.69 -57.51
N ALA A 12 -6.00 -36.46 -56.42
CA ALA A 12 -6.67 -36.04 -55.18
C ALA A 12 -5.77 -35.09 -54.41
N GLY A 13 -6.10 -33.81 -54.42
CA GLY A 13 -5.42 -32.80 -53.63
C GLY A 13 -5.93 -32.80 -52.18
N THR A 14 -5.10 -33.22 -51.25
CA THR A 14 -5.37 -33.12 -49.83
C THR A 14 -5.10 -31.68 -49.36
N VAL A 15 -6.16 -30.94 -49.05
CA VAL A 15 -6.04 -29.60 -48.43
C VAL A 15 -5.82 -29.79 -46.93
N ILE A 16 -4.60 -29.53 -46.48
CA ILE A 16 -4.27 -29.45 -45.02
C ILE A 16 -4.66 -28.07 -44.56
N LEU A 17 -5.78 -27.94 -43.83
CA LEU A 17 -6.11 -26.74 -43.05
C LEU A 17 -5.18 -26.67 -41.85
N CYS A 18 -4.14 -25.81 -41.89
CA CYS A 18 -3.42 -25.40 -40.70
C CYS A 18 -4.30 -24.41 -39.92
N ALA A 19 -4.94 -24.90 -38.86
CA ALA A 19 -5.56 -24.04 -37.83
C ALA A 19 -4.45 -23.42 -37.01
N THR A 20 -4.09 -22.15 -37.29
CA THR A 20 -3.23 -21.35 -36.42
C THR A 20 -4.05 -20.87 -35.22
N THR A 21 -3.93 -21.55 -34.08
CA THR A 21 -4.42 -21.03 -32.79
C THR A 21 -3.57 -19.84 -32.43
N LEU A 22 -4.11 -18.61 -32.56
CA LEU A 22 -3.57 -17.45 -31.88
C LEU A 22 -3.75 -17.67 -30.37
N ALA A 23 -2.72 -18.13 -29.69
CA ALA A 23 -2.60 -18.00 -28.24
C ALA A 23 -2.45 -16.50 -27.96
N ALA A 24 -3.52 -15.87 -27.44
CA ALA A 24 -3.42 -14.54 -26.87
C ALA A 24 -2.44 -14.66 -25.70
N ALA A 25 -1.23 -14.12 -25.86
CA ALA A 25 -0.32 -13.89 -24.76
C ALA A 25 -0.99 -12.81 -23.89
N TYR A 26 -1.72 -13.23 -22.88
CA TYR A 26 -2.03 -12.37 -21.75
C TYR A 26 -0.67 -12.04 -21.13
N GLY A 27 -0.20 -10.81 -21.32
CA GLY A 27 0.96 -10.29 -20.66
C GLY A 27 0.68 -10.35 -19.16
N ASP A 28 1.32 -11.30 -18.48
CA ASP A 28 1.41 -11.32 -17.03
C ASP A 28 2.21 -10.05 -16.65
N SER A 29 1.50 -8.98 -16.29
CA SER A 29 2.15 -7.87 -15.58
C SER A 29 2.85 -8.49 -14.37
N PRO A 30 4.13 -8.16 -14.12
CA PRO A 30 4.82 -8.72 -12.97
C PRO A 30 3.97 -8.41 -11.73
N ARG A 31 3.32 -9.43 -11.17
CA ARG A 31 2.67 -9.31 -9.85
C ARG A 31 3.76 -8.85 -8.91
N ARG A 32 3.64 -7.62 -8.42
CA ARG A 32 4.48 -7.19 -7.30
C ARG A 32 4.31 -8.23 -6.21
N ALA A 33 5.44 -8.71 -5.66
CA ALA A 33 5.43 -9.73 -4.64
C ALA A 33 4.71 -9.14 -3.41
N ARG A 34 3.57 -9.72 -3.07
CA ARG A 34 2.84 -9.37 -1.84
C ARG A 34 3.76 -9.62 -0.65
N GLU A 35 3.86 -8.67 0.24
CA GLU A 35 4.59 -8.85 1.47
C GLU A 35 3.86 -9.79 2.44
N GLY A 36 4.64 -10.60 3.15
CA GLY A 36 4.10 -11.58 4.10
C GLY A 36 3.21 -12.65 3.46
N THR A 37 2.41 -13.29 4.29
CA THR A 37 1.59 -14.45 3.93
C THR A 37 0.08 -14.17 3.95
N VAL A 38 -0.35 -13.06 4.59
CA VAL A 38 -1.76 -12.71 4.75
C VAL A 38 -2.29 -12.01 3.49
N ALA A 39 -3.50 -12.40 3.04
CA ALA A 39 -4.12 -11.77 1.89
C ALA A 39 -4.82 -10.45 2.26
N ALA A 40 -4.77 -9.46 1.37
CA ALA A 40 -5.49 -8.19 1.51
C ALA A 40 -6.99 -8.41 1.77
N ALA A 41 -7.62 -9.31 1.00
CA ALA A 41 -9.04 -9.61 1.14
C ALA A 41 -9.41 -10.11 2.55
N ASP A 42 -8.54 -10.93 3.17
CA ASP A 42 -8.79 -11.45 4.53
C ASP A 42 -8.74 -10.33 5.58
N LEU A 43 -7.79 -9.41 5.45
CA LEU A 43 -7.68 -8.23 6.32
C LEU A 43 -8.87 -7.28 6.13
N LEU A 44 -9.20 -6.96 4.88
CA LEU A 44 -10.31 -6.05 4.54
C LEU A 44 -11.67 -6.60 5.01
N ALA A 45 -11.86 -7.93 5.00
CA ALA A 45 -13.07 -8.57 5.50
C ALA A 45 -13.31 -8.34 7.00
N LYS A 46 -12.29 -8.00 7.78
CA LYS A 46 -12.41 -7.66 9.20
C LYS A 46 -12.80 -6.19 9.45
N LEU A 47 -12.65 -5.32 8.46
CA LEU A 47 -12.91 -3.88 8.56
C LEU A 47 -14.37 -3.52 8.19
N THR A 48 -15.34 -4.29 8.68
CA THR A 48 -16.77 -4.13 8.33
C THR A 48 -17.55 -3.30 9.33
N SER A 49 -17.05 -3.15 10.55
CA SER A 49 -17.66 -2.34 11.60
C SER A 49 -16.62 -1.36 12.17
N CYS A 50 -17.08 -0.22 12.66
CA CYS A 50 -16.23 0.82 13.24
C CYS A 50 -16.72 1.12 14.66
N GLU A 51 -15.96 0.66 15.66
CA GLU A 51 -16.03 1.24 17.00
C GLU A 51 -15.19 2.53 16.96
N ARG A 52 -15.85 3.68 16.83
CA ARG A 52 -15.16 4.95 16.65
C ARG A 52 -14.36 5.33 17.89
N LEU A 53 -13.04 5.50 17.73
CA LEU A 53 -12.11 5.96 18.76
C LEU A 53 -11.87 7.47 18.71
N SER A 54 -12.02 8.09 17.52
CA SER A 54 -11.86 9.53 17.37
C SER A 54 -13.10 10.29 17.84
N ASP A 55 -12.90 11.44 18.50
CA ASP A 55 -13.97 12.37 18.86
C ASP A 55 -14.28 13.31 17.67
N GLY A 56 -14.77 12.73 16.59
CA GLY A 56 -15.02 13.40 15.32
C GLY A 56 -14.50 12.62 14.13
N LEU A 57 -14.42 13.30 12.99
CA LEU A 57 -13.99 12.74 11.72
C LEU A 57 -12.78 13.53 11.19
N TYR A 58 -11.90 12.85 10.50
CA TYR A 58 -10.75 13.41 9.80
C TYR A 58 -11.10 13.78 8.37
N ARG A 59 -10.32 14.68 7.79
CA ARG A 59 -10.31 15.03 6.38
C ARG A 59 -9.22 14.23 5.67
N THR A 60 -9.39 13.99 4.40
CA THR A 60 -8.29 13.53 3.53
C THR A 60 -7.39 14.68 3.13
N ASP A 61 -7.95 15.85 2.85
CA ASP A 61 -7.25 17.08 2.46
C ASP A 61 -7.77 18.29 3.25
N ALA A 62 -7.01 19.39 3.23
CA ALA A 62 -7.38 20.63 3.89
C ALA A 62 -8.75 21.18 3.44
N GLU A 63 -9.07 21.00 2.15
CA GLU A 63 -10.30 21.50 1.53
C GLU A 63 -11.43 20.45 1.49
N SER A 64 -11.16 19.18 1.86
CA SER A 64 -12.15 18.11 1.84
C SER A 64 -13.08 18.15 3.05
N ALA A 65 -14.24 17.50 2.95
CA ALA A 65 -15.13 17.30 4.09
C ALA A 65 -14.54 16.28 5.08
N ALA A 66 -14.75 16.49 6.37
CA ALA A 66 -14.35 15.50 7.38
C ALA A 66 -15.28 14.28 7.31
N THR A 67 -14.75 13.14 6.86
CA THR A 67 -15.52 11.92 6.61
C THR A 67 -14.89 10.66 7.17
N VAL A 68 -13.61 10.70 7.57
CA VAL A 68 -12.85 9.52 7.95
C VAL A 68 -12.83 9.33 9.46
N PRO A 69 -13.46 8.28 10.01
CA PRO A 69 -13.33 7.92 11.42
C PRO A 69 -12.04 7.14 11.68
N VAL A 70 -11.47 7.27 12.87
CA VAL A 70 -10.51 6.31 13.42
C VAL A 70 -11.29 5.24 14.18
N CYS A 71 -11.11 4.00 13.82
CA CYS A 71 -11.90 2.87 14.32
C CYS A 71 -11.04 1.92 15.14
N GLY A 72 -11.61 1.35 16.22
CA GLY A 72 -11.00 0.32 17.05
C GLY A 72 -11.40 -1.08 16.63
N LEU A 73 -10.44 -1.99 16.74
CA LEU A 73 -10.62 -3.45 16.70
C LEU A 73 -9.73 -4.08 17.78
N LYS A 74 -9.93 -5.36 18.05
CA LYS A 74 -9.07 -6.05 19.01
C LYS A 74 -7.62 -6.05 18.51
N GLY A 75 -6.72 -5.49 19.30
CA GLY A 75 -5.30 -5.41 18.99
C GLY A 75 -4.90 -4.41 17.89
N ALA A 76 -5.85 -3.67 17.31
CA ALA A 76 -5.56 -2.74 16.23
C ALA A 76 -6.44 -1.47 16.25
N VAL A 77 -5.97 -0.47 15.51
CA VAL A 77 -6.71 0.72 15.09
C VAL A 77 -6.71 0.72 13.57
N PHE A 78 -7.80 1.19 12.93
CA PHE A 78 -7.82 1.29 11.48
C PHE A 78 -8.59 2.50 10.99
N TRP A 79 -8.30 2.90 9.77
CA TRP A 79 -9.10 3.81 8.95
C TRP A 79 -9.06 3.41 7.48
N LYS A 80 -9.99 3.96 6.71
CA LYS A 80 -10.01 3.88 5.24
C LYS A 80 -10.02 5.30 4.71
N ALA A 81 -9.03 5.61 3.88
CA ALA A 81 -8.82 6.96 3.35
C ALA A 81 -8.27 6.90 1.91
N ASP A 82 -7.73 7.98 1.47
CA ASP A 82 -6.83 8.14 0.34
C ASP A 82 -5.40 7.71 0.69
N LEU A 83 -4.45 8.06 -0.17
CA LEU A 83 -3.04 8.06 0.11
C LEU A 83 -2.41 9.28 -0.56
N ASP A 84 -2.06 10.27 0.23
CA ASP A 84 -1.16 11.34 -0.17
C ASP A 84 0.29 10.92 0.04
N VAL A 85 1.14 11.27 -0.92
CA VAL A 85 2.55 10.87 -0.90
C VAL A 85 3.36 11.83 -0.05
N ASP A 86 3.84 11.33 1.09
CA ASP A 86 4.74 12.05 1.96
C ASP A 86 6.21 11.81 1.54
N CYS A 87 6.94 12.90 1.37
CA CYS A 87 8.36 12.91 1.03
C CYS A 87 9.26 13.46 2.14
N ASP A 88 8.73 13.68 3.34
CA ASP A 88 9.46 14.28 4.44
C ASP A 88 10.65 13.44 4.92
N GLY A 89 11.64 14.09 5.50
CA GLY A 89 12.85 13.49 6.04
C GLY A 89 14.11 13.75 5.23
N GLN A 90 14.98 12.77 5.09
CA GLN A 90 16.24 12.94 4.40
C GLN A 90 16.05 13.29 2.91
N ARG A 91 16.69 14.38 2.49
CA ARG A 91 16.69 14.81 1.08
C ARG A 91 17.28 13.75 0.16
N THR A 92 16.55 13.38 -0.89
CA THR A 92 16.97 12.41 -1.91
C THR A 92 16.67 12.92 -3.32
N ALA A 93 16.96 12.12 -4.34
CA ALA A 93 16.61 12.46 -5.72
C ALA A 93 15.09 12.45 -5.95
N ASN A 94 14.37 11.60 -5.25
CA ASN A 94 12.92 11.45 -5.37
C ASN A 94 12.16 12.37 -4.42
N CYS A 95 12.71 12.64 -3.22
CA CYS A 95 12.09 13.40 -2.15
C CYS A 95 12.94 14.64 -1.81
N ASN A 96 12.44 15.81 -2.17
CA ASN A 96 13.08 17.10 -1.95
C ASN A 96 12.12 18.24 -2.36
N GLN A 97 12.44 19.49 -2.00
CA GLN A 97 11.63 20.67 -2.27
C GLN A 97 11.37 20.98 -3.76
N ASP A 98 12.20 20.45 -4.68
CA ASP A 98 11.98 20.64 -6.11
C ASP A 98 10.90 19.69 -6.66
N ARG A 99 10.64 18.58 -5.95
CA ARG A 99 9.66 17.56 -6.29
C ARG A 99 8.37 17.71 -5.50
N ASP A 100 8.49 18.06 -4.22
CA ASP A 100 7.40 18.22 -3.28
C ASP A 100 7.40 19.64 -2.72
N PRO A 101 6.40 20.47 -3.06
CA PRO A 101 6.27 21.83 -2.53
C PRO A 101 6.10 21.89 -1.00
N TRP A 102 5.66 20.79 -0.37
CA TRP A 102 5.40 20.69 1.07
C TRP A 102 6.51 19.99 1.85
N TYR A 103 7.57 19.55 1.15
CA TYR A 103 8.71 18.84 1.72
C TYR A 103 9.27 19.51 2.98
N GLN A 104 9.41 18.70 4.04
CA GLN A 104 10.14 19.05 5.26
C GLN A 104 11.41 18.19 5.35
N ASP A 105 12.50 18.75 5.87
CA ASP A 105 13.79 18.05 5.98
C ASP A 105 13.92 17.21 7.27
N ASP A 106 12.81 16.95 7.95
CA ASP A 106 12.74 16.19 9.19
C ASP A 106 11.50 15.27 9.21
N THR A 107 11.52 14.28 10.11
CA THR A 107 10.38 13.43 10.45
C THR A 107 10.23 13.35 11.97
N ALA A 108 9.01 13.13 12.50
CA ALA A 108 8.77 13.07 13.93
C ALA A 108 9.54 11.94 14.62
N TYR A 109 9.88 10.88 13.90
CA TYR A 109 10.69 9.77 14.41
C TYR A 109 11.93 9.58 13.54
N HIS A 110 13.05 9.24 14.19
CA HIS A 110 14.36 9.18 13.55
C HIS A 110 14.92 7.77 13.48
N GLN A 111 15.84 7.56 12.55
CA GLN A 111 16.63 6.34 12.42
C GLN A 111 17.53 6.13 13.65
N SER A 112 18.09 4.94 13.77
CA SER A 112 19.00 4.59 14.86
C SER A 112 20.27 5.42 14.91
N ASP A 113 20.67 6.04 13.79
CA ASP A 113 21.81 6.98 13.68
C ASP A 113 21.42 8.44 14.01
N GLY A 114 20.17 8.69 14.39
CA GLY A 114 19.63 9.99 14.74
C GLY A 114 19.22 10.87 13.56
N LYS A 115 19.30 10.39 12.33
CA LYS A 115 18.81 11.11 11.15
C LYS A 115 17.30 10.92 10.95
N PRO A 116 16.62 11.86 10.29
CA PRO A 116 15.26 11.66 9.82
C PRO A 116 15.10 10.39 8.97
N LEU A 117 13.89 9.91 8.79
CA LEU A 117 13.63 8.77 7.93
C LEU A 117 13.89 9.11 6.45
N ARG A 118 13.92 8.10 5.60
CA ARG A 118 14.06 8.23 4.15
C ARG A 118 12.78 7.79 3.47
N ALA A 119 11.96 8.74 3.07
CA ALA A 119 10.66 8.48 2.47
C ALA A 119 10.74 7.65 1.18
N ASP A 120 11.83 7.77 0.40
CA ASP A 120 12.00 7.07 -0.87
C ASP A 120 12.46 5.60 -0.73
N THR A 121 12.78 5.14 0.50
CA THR A 121 13.29 3.77 0.70
C THR A 121 12.70 3.03 1.88
N LEU A 122 12.08 3.75 2.81
CA LEU A 122 11.43 3.16 3.98
C LEU A 122 9.92 3.34 3.87
N PRO A 123 9.13 2.27 3.76
CA PRO A 123 7.70 2.36 3.93
C PRO A 123 7.33 2.84 5.34
N TYR A 124 6.70 4.01 5.42
CA TYR A 124 6.13 4.52 6.65
C TYR A 124 4.77 5.20 6.43
N VAL A 125 4.03 5.34 7.50
CA VAL A 125 2.73 6.02 7.54
C VAL A 125 2.85 7.23 8.44
N VAL A 126 2.21 8.32 8.03
CA VAL A 126 2.00 9.53 8.82
C VAL A 126 0.72 9.36 9.64
N VAL A 127 0.80 9.55 10.94
CA VAL A 127 -0.40 9.55 11.81
C VAL A 127 -0.78 10.99 12.13
N PRO A 128 -2.09 11.31 12.30
CA PRO A 128 -2.48 12.66 12.72
C PRO A 128 -1.81 13.07 14.01
N GLY A 129 -1.37 14.32 14.09
CA GLY A 129 -0.83 14.90 15.32
C GLY A 129 -1.84 14.83 16.47
N LYS A 130 -1.35 14.63 17.70
CA LYS A 130 -2.21 14.56 18.89
C LYS A 130 -3.12 15.78 19.01
N SER A 131 -4.40 15.52 19.24
CA SER A 131 -5.43 16.56 19.36
C SER A 131 -6.61 16.07 20.18
N ASP A 132 -7.61 16.93 20.36
CA ASP A 132 -8.89 16.55 20.97
C ASP A 132 -9.66 15.53 20.12
N LEU A 133 -9.36 15.43 18.79
CA LEU A 133 -9.95 14.41 17.93
C LEU A 133 -9.44 13.01 18.28
N TRP A 134 -8.14 12.87 18.51
CA TRP A 134 -7.55 11.58 18.83
C TRP A 134 -6.11 11.73 19.35
N ASP A 135 -5.79 10.94 20.38
CA ASP A 135 -4.42 10.73 20.84
C ASP A 135 -3.96 9.32 20.44
N HIS A 136 -3.18 9.25 19.37
CA HIS A 136 -2.66 7.99 18.87
C HIS A 136 -1.79 7.25 19.89
N THR A 137 -1.06 7.97 20.76
CA THR A 137 -0.20 7.35 21.78
C THR A 137 -1.00 6.72 22.91
N ALA A 138 -2.14 7.32 23.29
CA ALA A 138 -3.06 6.72 24.25
C ALA A 138 -3.74 5.45 23.70
N ALA A 139 -3.82 5.33 22.38
CA ALA A 139 -4.31 4.14 21.69
C ALA A 139 -3.25 3.05 21.49
N GLY A 140 -2.02 3.21 22.00
CA GLY A 140 -0.91 2.27 21.82
C GLY A 140 -0.22 2.37 20.46
N ILE A 141 -0.37 3.51 19.75
CA ILE A 141 0.25 3.76 18.45
C ILE A 141 1.37 4.79 18.60
N GLY A 142 2.57 4.47 18.17
CA GLY A 142 3.73 5.36 18.26
C GLY A 142 4.82 5.01 17.27
N GLY A 143 5.92 5.77 17.29
CA GLY A 143 7.04 5.62 16.35
C GLY A 143 7.60 4.20 16.29
N GLY A 144 7.75 3.68 15.07
CA GLY A 144 8.13 2.30 14.81
C GLY A 144 6.99 1.29 14.98
N GLY A 145 5.77 1.72 15.35
CA GLY A 145 4.59 0.86 15.37
C GLY A 145 4.31 0.30 13.97
N VAL A 146 3.92 -0.96 13.88
CA VAL A 146 3.71 -1.63 12.58
C VAL A 146 2.32 -1.35 12.04
N VAL A 147 2.27 -1.07 10.75
CA VAL A 147 1.04 -0.81 9.99
C VAL A 147 0.96 -1.76 8.81
N ALA A 148 -0.19 -2.37 8.59
CA ALA A 148 -0.51 -2.97 7.30
C ALA A 148 -1.28 -1.93 6.47
N VAL A 149 -0.69 -1.49 5.36
CA VAL A 149 -1.31 -0.60 4.38
C VAL A 149 -1.79 -1.45 3.22
N ILE A 150 -3.05 -1.26 2.81
CA ILE A 150 -3.70 -2.12 1.83
C ILE A 150 -4.30 -1.27 0.72
N HIS A 151 -3.93 -1.57 -0.53
CA HIS A 151 -4.54 -1.01 -1.73
C HIS A 151 -4.81 -2.12 -2.75
N GLY A 152 -6.07 -2.27 -3.16
CA GLY A 152 -6.46 -3.38 -4.04
C GLY A 152 -6.19 -4.75 -3.40
N ASP A 153 -5.35 -5.54 -4.03
CA ASP A 153 -4.90 -6.85 -3.54
C ASP A 153 -3.49 -6.84 -2.91
N GLN A 154 -2.87 -5.65 -2.81
CA GLN A 154 -1.54 -5.47 -2.26
C GLN A 154 -1.62 -5.20 -0.76
N VAL A 155 -0.63 -5.72 -0.03
CA VAL A 155 -0.39 -5.43 1.39
C VAL A 155 1.07 -5.02 1.52
N GLU A 156 1.30 -3.87 2.15
CA GLU A 156 2.63 -3.37 2.50
C GLU A 156 2.72 -3.22 4.02
N TYR A 157 3.79 -3.72 4.62
CA TYR A 157 4.03 -3.55 6.05
C TYR A 157 4.97 -2.36 6.30
N ALA A 158 4.37 -1.25 6.64
CA ALA A 158 5.04 0.00 6.98
C ALA A 158 5.27 0.16 8.49
N VAL A 159 5.97 1.21 8.87
CA VAL A 159 6.07 1.66 10.25
C VAL A 159 5.36 3.01 10.44
N VAL A 160 4.94 3.35 11.64
CA VAL A 160 4.59 4.72 11.99
C VAL A 160 5.88 5.52 12.00
N GLY A 161 6.07 6.38 11.03
CA GLY A 161 7.32 7.12 10.79
C GLY A 161 7.22 8.61 11.06
N ASP A 162 6.01 9.17 10.93
CA ASP A 162 5.82 10.61 11.08
C ASP A 162 4.47 10.96 11.72
N THR A 163 4.31 12.26 12.04
CA THR A 163 3.06 12.85 12.53
C THR A 163 2.73 14.08 11.69
N GLY A 164 1.55 14.07 11.10
CA GLY A 164 1.04 15.12 10.22
C GLY A 164 0.13 16.13 10.92
N PRO A 165 -0.65 16.86 10.13
CA PRO A 165 -1.67 17.79 10.62
C PRO A 165 -2.68 17.10 11.55
N LYS A 166 -3.26 17.88 12.47
CA LYS A 166 -4.16 17.35 13.52
C LYS A 166 -5.54 16.94 13.02
N GLU A 167 -5.91 17.32 11.80
CA GLU A 167 -7.25 17.13 11.24
C GLU A 167 -7.24 16.36 9.91
N ILE A 168 -6.04 16.01 9.40
CA ILE A 168 -5.83 15.31 8.13
C ILE A 168 -5.31 13.90 8.42
N ILE A 169 -5.71 12.95 7.58
CA ILE A 169 -5.35 11.53 7.67
C ILE A 169 -5.33 10.94 6.25
N GLY A 170 -4.42 10.00 5.97
CA GLY A 170 -4.33 9.37 4.66
C GLY A 170 -2.97 9.56 3.99
N GLU A 171 -1.91 9.85 4.77
CA GLU A 171 -0.58 10.09 4.23
C GLU A 171 0.35 8.89 4.47
N ALA A 172 1.20 8.61 3.49
CA ALA A 172 2.25 7.60 3.62
C ALA A 172 3.45 7.93 2.71
N SER A 173 4.61 7.38 3.04
CA SER A 173 5.87 7.66 2.34
C SER A 173 5.83 7.28 0.85
N TYR A 174 6.70 7.93 0.07
CA TYR A 174 6.99 7.58 -1.33
C TYR A 174 7.17 6.06 -1.51
N ALA A 175 7.97 5.42 -0.65
CA ALA A 175 8.21 3.98 -0.71
C ALA A 175 6.93 3.15 -0.48
N THR A 176 6.04 3.59 0.41
CA THR A 176 4.74 2.93 0.63
C THR A 176 3.86 3.00 -0.61
N ALA A 177 3.74 4.18 -1.23
CA ALA A 177 2.99 4.36 -2.46
C ALA A 177 3.53 3.47 -3.59
N GLU A 178 4.85 3.52 -3.82
CA GLU A 178 5.51 2.71 -4.85
C GLU A 178 5.29 1.20 -4.64
N ALA A 179 5.42 0.71 -3.40
CA ALA A 179 5.22 -0.70 -3.06
C ALA A 179 3.78 -1.17 -3.32
N LEU A 180 2.80 -0.33 -3.05
CA LEU A 180 1.38 -0.59 -3.31
C LEU A 180 0.96 -0.43 -4.77
N GLY A 181 1.87 0.00 -5.66
CA GLY A 181 1.56 0.27 -7.08
C GLY A 181 0.79 1.56 -7.31
N ILE A 182 0.80 2.45 -6.33
CA ILE A 182 0.29 3.82 -6.42
C ILE A 182 1.40 4.69 -7.04
N ASP A 183 1.04 5.67 -7.85
CA ASP A 183 2.00 6.64 -8.39
C ASP A 183 2.66 7.39 -7.22
N PRO A 184 3.99 7.26 -7.01
CA PRO A 184 4.67 7.84 -5.87
C PRO A 184 5.08 9.30 -6.06
N ASP A 185 4.70 9.97 -7.16
CA ASP A 185 5.02 11.39 -7.38
C ASP A 185 4.34 12.25 -6.31
N PRO A 186 5.09 12.99 -5.45
CA PRO A 186 4.49 13.69 -4.33
C PRO A 186 3.64 14.90 -4.72
N ALA A 187 3.77 15.40 -5.95
CA ALA A 187 3.01 16.54 -6.42
C ALA A 187 1.74 16.18 -7.19
N THR A 188 1.69 15.01 -7.80
CA THR A 188 0.63 14.61 -8.74
C THR A 188 0.19 13.15 -8.62
N GLY A 189 0.89 12.35 -7.84
CA GLY A 189 0.59 10.95 -7.60
C GLY A 189 -0.43 10.76 -6.46
N GLY A 190 -0.30 9.64 -5.75
CA GLY A 190 -1.23 9.28 -4.69
C GLY A 190 -2.44 8.47 -5.18
N ALA A 191 -3.38 8.26 -4.29
CA ALA A 191 -4.63 7.58 -4.57
C ALA A 191 -5.79 8.29 -3.88
N GLU A 192 -6.76 8.77 -4.63
CA GLU A 192 -7.92 9.54 -4.15
C GLU A 192 -8.79 8.79 -3.10
N SER A 193 -8.68 7.46 -3.03
CA SER A 193 -9.44 6.62 -2.10
C SER A 193 -9.02 5.15 -2.21
N GLY A 194 -9.61 4.31 -1.35
CA GLY A 194 -9.47 2.86 -1.46
C GLY A 194 -8.24 2.30 -0.74
N VAL A 195 -7.59 3.11 0.08
CA VAL A 195 -6.49 2.66 0.92
C VAL A 195 -7.00 2.40 2.34
N ALA A 196 -6.63 1.24 2.89
CA ALA A 196 -6.92 0.89 4.28
C ALA A 196 -5.62 0.78 5.09
N TYR A 197 -5.65 1.33 6.28
CA TYR A 197 -4.52 1.37 7.21
C TYR A 197 -4.91 0.61 8.48
N ILE A 198 -4.18 -0.44 8.83
CA ILE A 198 -4.37 -1.23 10.05
C ILE A 198 -3.12 -1.07 10.92
N LEU A 199 -3.22 -0.31 11.98
CA LEU A 199 -2.12 -0.04 12.91
C LEU A 199 -2.22 -0.99 14.09
N PHE A 200 -1.20 -1.82 14.28
CA PHE A 200 -1.17 -2.79 15.36
C PHE A 200 -0.74 -2.13 16.67
N LYS A 201 -1.61 -2.19 17.69
CA LYS A 201 -1.37 -1.58 19.01
C LYS A 201 -0.15 -2.20 19.69
N ASP A 202 0.57 -1.38 20.43
CA ASP A 202 1.71 -1.78 21.27
C ASP A 202 2.81 -2.53 20.51
N SER A 203 2.85 -2.37 19.19
CA SER A 203 3.89 -2.93 18.33
C SER A 203 5.04 -1.94 18.13
N ARG A 204 6.26 -2.46 17.93
CA ARG A 204 7.43 -1.63 17.65
C ARG A 204 8.51 -2.39 16.91
N VAL A 205 9.01 -1.80 15.85
CA VAL A 205 10.23 -2.21 15.14
C VAL A 205 11.42 -1.40 15.69
N SER A 206 12.54 -2.07 15.93
CA SER A 206 13.79 -1.46 16.32
C SER A 206 14.96 -2.21 15.66
N PRO A 207 15.83 -1.51 14.91
CA PRO A 207 15.74 -0.09 14.57
C PRO A 207 14.55 0.22 13.64
N ILE A 208 14.01 1.45 13.71
CA ILE A 208 12.80 1.86 12.99
C ILE A 208 12.95 1.75 11.46
N GLU A 209 14.17 1.94 10.95
CA GLU A 209 14.51 1.84 9.53
C GLU A 209 14.60 0.41 9.00
N SER A 210 14.37 -0.61 9.84
CA SER A 210 14.43 -2.01 9.42
C SER A 210 13.12 -2.47 8.79
N HIS A 211 12.97 -2.25 7.48
CA HIS A 211 11.79 -2.70 6.76
C HIS A 211 11.57 -4.22 6.85
N SER A 212 12.63 -5.02 6.76
CA SER A 212 12.52 -6.48 6.90
C SER A 212 11.99 -6.91 8.28
N ALA A 213 12.30 -6.15 9.34
CA ALA A 213 11.73 -6.40 10.67
C ALA A 213 10.24 -5.96 10.73
N ALA A 214 9.87 -4.90 10.02
CA ALA A 214 8.47 -4.48 9.89
C ALA A 214 7.64 -5.56 9.19
N VAL A 215 8.13 -6.12 8.09
CA VAL A 215 7.49 -7.24 7.37
C VAL A 215 7.32 -8.47 8.27
N ALA A 216 8.40 -8.90 8.93
CA ALA A 216 8.36 -10.10 9.79
C ALA A 216 7.40 -9.94 10.99
N LEU A 217 7.40 -8.76 11.62
CA LEU A 217 6.50 -8.46 12.73
C LEU A 217 5.07 -8.26 12.24
N GLY A 218 4.89 -7.54 11.13
CA GLY A 218 3.59 -7.23 10.55
C GLY A 218 2.83 -8.47 10.10
N ASP A 219 3.49 -9.39 9.40
CA ASP A 219 2.87 -10.65 8.99
C ASP A 219 2.42 -11.49 10.19
N ARG A 220 3.21 -11.53 11.28
CA ARG A 220 2.81 -12.20 12.53
C ARG A 220 1.59 -11.54 13.17
N LEU A 221 1.59 -10.20 13.28
CA LEU A 221 0.50 -9.43 13.87
C LEU A 221 -0.78 -9.50 13.02
N ALA A 222 -0.63 -9.50 11.70
CA ALA A 222 -1.75 -9.67 10.77
C ALA A 222 -2.43 -11.04 10.94
N ARG A 223 -1.66 -12.13 11.09
CA ARG A 223 -2.23 -13.45 11.40
C ARG A 223 -2.93 -13.47 12.75
N GLN A 224 -2.35 -12.86 13.76
CA GLN A 224 -3.00 -12.73 15.09
C GLN A 224 -4.30 -11.93 14.99
N PHE A 225 -4.27 -10.80 14.29
CA PHE A 225 -5.44 -9.95 14.05
C PHE A 225 -6.59 -10.73 13.38
N LEU A 226 -6.29 -11.54 12.36
CA LEU A 226 -7.30 -12.39 11.71
C LEU A 226 -7.91 -13.44 12.65
N ALA A 227 -7.12 -13.98 13.56
CA ALA A 227 -7.58 -14.99 14.52
C ALA A 227 -8.43 -14.39 15.65
N GLU A 228 -8.27 -13.09 15.94
CA GLU A 228 -8.89 -12.42 17.09
C GLU A 228 -10.14 -11.62 16.73
N ASN A 229 -10.35 -11.31 15.48
CA ASN A 229 -11.46 -10.56 14.93
C ASN A 229 -12.27 -11.38 13.92
#